data_38862545f775eabdebe49025098607cd
#
_entry.id   38862545f775eabdebe49025098607cd
#
_cell.length_a   1.000
_cell.length_b   1.000
_cell.length_c   1.000
_cell.angle_alpha   90.00
_cell.angle_beta   90.00
_cell.angle_gamma   90.00
#
_symmetry.space_group_name_H-M   'P 1'
#
loop_
_entity.id
_entity.type
_entity.pdbx_description
1 polymer ?
#
loop_
_entity_poly.entity_id
_entity_poly.type
_entity_poly.pdbx_seq_one_letter_code
_entity_poly.pdbx_strand_id
1 'polypeptide(L)'
;MARSQARHFHQAIRTPAITSSQARRRPTPSSKVQTAATFPTQGPQTARTIFIQTQDTPNVDALKFIPNHPVLPPDFPGSSVEYTSPRSTLAPPHPSPLAARLLGVDGVSSIFYGPDFITVTKVSDTNWAHVKPEVFSLITEAVSSGEQIVATSEKGADGQGPPVAEDSLVIKDDDDEVVAMIKELLDTRVRPAIQDDGGDIEYRGFRDGVVLLKLRGACRTCDSSTVTLKNGIESMLMHYIEEVKSIEQVLDEEEEIAIQEFAKFEEKLRQQKGPDATATTVGKDSLDYAA
;
A
#
# COMPACT_ATOMS: atom_id res chain seq x y z
N MET A 1 25.40 -61.93 -20.77
CA MET A 1 26.71 -62.53 -20.38
C MET A 1 27.25 -61.76 -19.18
N ALA A 2 27.64 -62.61 -18.16
CA ALA A 2 28.50 -62.34 -17.00
C ALA A 2 28.00 -61.25 -16.00
N ARG A 3 27.43 -61.58 -14.84
CA ARG A 3 27.99 -62.23 -13.58
C ARG A 3 29.20 -61.47 -13.01
N SER A 4 29.11 -60.92 -11.74
CA SER A 4 29.64 -61.54 -10.54
C SER A 4 29.59 -60.51 -9.40
N GLN A 5 28.99 -60.79 -8.34
CA GLN A 5 29.31 -61.37 -7.02
C GLN A 5 29.77 -60.37 -5.94
N ALA A 6 29.02 -60.39 -4.97
CA ALA A 6 29.07 -60.28 -3.53
C ALA A 6 30.45 -60.43 -2.84
N ARG A 7 30.63 -59.72 -1.72
CA ARG A 7 31.31 -60.24 -0.50
C ARG A 7 30.87 -59.50 0.75
N HIS A 8 30.32 -60.30 1.65
CA HIS A 8 30.12 -60.04 3.07
C HIS A 8 31.48 -59.91 3.82
N PHE A 9 31.52 -59.06 4.82
CA PHE A 9 32.40 -59.27 5.97
C PHE A 9 31.66 -58.91 7.25
N HIS A 10 31.34 -59.99 8.01
CA HIS A 10 31.06 -59.96 9.43
C HIS A 10 32.34 -59.80 10.21
N GLN A 11 32.35 -58.96 11.23
CA GLN A 11 33.24 -59.13 12.36
C GLN A 11 32.55 -58.68 13.66
N ALA A 12 32.24 -59.68 14.47
CA ALA A 12 31.86 -59.62 15.85
C ALA A 12 33.09 -59.63 16.73
N ILE A 13 33.22 -58.75 17.72
CA ILE A 13 34.14 -58.89 18.86
C ILE A 13 33.47 -58.30 20.10
N ARG A 14 33.00 -59.17 20.99
CA ARG A 14 33.33 -59.48 22.39
C ARG A 14 33.31 -58.32 23.39
N THR A 15 32.35 -58.44 24.33
CA THR A 15 32.36 -57.90 25.67
C THR A 15 33.40 -58.54 26.60
N PRO A 16 33.85 -57.85 27.67
CA PRO A 16 34.03 -58.49 28.94
C PRO A 16 33.27 -57.83 30.07
N ALA A 17 32.67 -58.65 30.88
CA ALA A 17 32.11 -58.36 32.16
C ALA A 17 33.22 -58.33 33.25
N ILE A 18 33.18 -57.41 34.16
CA ILE A 18 33.92 -57.49 35.44
C ILE A 18 33.11 -56.80 36.53
N THR A 19 32.58 -57.61 37.45
CA THR A 19 32.63 -57.67 38.91
C THR A 19 32.24 -56.45 39.74
N SER A 20 31.29 -56.78 40.58
CA SER A 20 30.78 -56.15 41.79
C SER A 20 31.86 -55.71 42.80
N SER A 21 31.69 -54.52 43.39
CA SER A 21 32.15 -54.29 44.78
C SER A 21 31.09 -53.47 45.55
N GLN A 22 30.64 -54.06 46.61
CA GLN A 22 29.78 -53.48 47.64
C GLN A 22 30.52 -52.36 48.38
N ALA A 23 29.90 -51.19 48.51
CA ALA A 23 30.36 -50.18 49.49
C ALA A 23 29.15 -49.51 50.15
N ARG A 24 28.98 -49.86 51.40
CA ARG A 24 28.47 -49.16 52.60
C ARG A 24 27.52 -47.97 52.39
N ARG A 25 26.30 -48.17 52.84
CA ARG A 25 25.28 -47.14 53.11
C ARG A 25 25.78 -46.20 54.24
N ARG A 26 25.76 -44.90 53.95
CA ARG A 26 25.72 -43.83 54.94
C ARG A 26 24.32 -43.15 54.85
N PRO A 27 23.67 -42.83 56.00
CA PRO A 27 22.42 -42.10 55.98
C PRO A 27 22.69 -40.62 55.69
N THR A 28 22.04 -40.07 54.70
CA THR A 28 22.02 -38.63 54.41
C THR A 28 20.87 -37.95 55.16
N PRO A 29 21.09 -36.72 55.68
CA PRO A 29 20.04 -35.97 56.33
C PRO A 29 19.01 -35.43 55.30
N SER A 30 17.76 -35.57 55.66
CA SER A 30 16.61 -35.02 54.98
C SER A 30 16.74 -33.50 54.83
N SER A 31 17.06 -33.02 53.65
CA SER A 31 16.92 -31.60 53.31
C SER A 31 15.56 -31.36 52.62
N LYS A 32 14.82 -30.46 53.22
CA LYS A 32 13.54 -29.95 52.72
C LYS A 32 13.69 -29.54 51.27
N VAL A 33 12.93 -30.18 50.40
CA VAL A 33 12.75 -29.75 48.99
C VAL A 33 12.02 -28.40 49.03
N GLN A 34 12.77 -27.32 48.79
CA GLN A 34 12.18 -26.06 48.39
C GLN A 34 11.76 -26.23 46.93
N THR A 35 10.47 -26.24 46.68
CA THR A 35 9.90 -26.12 45.35
C THR A 35 10.31 -24.77 44.79
N ALA A 36 11.35 -24.80 43.95
CA ALA A 36 11.70 -23.65 43.13
C ALA A 36 10.52 -23.40 42.14
N ALA A 37 9.88 -22.26 42.30
CA ALA A 37 8.92 -21.78 41.34
C ALA A 37 9.63 -21.69 39.99
N THR A 38 9.24 -22.55 39.05
CA THR A 38 9.70 -22.49 37.66
C THR A 38 9.05 -21.27 37.04
N PHE A 39 9.79 -20.16 36.95
CA PHE A 39 9.41 -19.05 36.11
C PHE A 39 9.45 -19.55 34.66
N PRO A 40 8.38 -19.36 33.87
CA PRO A 40 8.46 -19.67 32.45
C PRO A 40 9.53 -18.78 31.86
N THR A 41 10.63 -19.39 31.42
CA THR A 41 11.64 -18.73 30.61
C THR A 41 10.94 -18.38 29.27
N GLN A 42 10.50 -17.14 29.15
CA GLN A 42 10.14 -16.61 27.83
C GLN A 42 11.41 -16.70 27.00
N GLY A 43 11.41 -17.61 26.03
CA GLY A 43 12.46 -17.68 25.03
C GLY A 43 12.61 -16.31 24.35
N PRO A 44 13.78 -16.00 23.81
CA PRO A 44 13.97 -14.74 23.12
C PRO A 44 12.91 -14.65 22.03
N GLN A 45 11.94 -13.76 22.22
CA GLN A 45 11.07 -13.34 21.14
C GLN A 45 12.03 -12.70 20.14
N THR A 46 12.28 -13.38 19.02
CA THR A 46 12.95 -12.79 17.88
C THR A 46 12.13 -11.58 17.48
N ALA A 47 12.56 -10.40 17.93
CA ALA A 47 12.03 -9.15 17.43
C ALA A 47 12.19 -9.20 15.91
N ARG A 48 11.10 -9.40 15.18
CA ARG A 48 11.11 -9.24 13.73
C ARG A 48 11.47 -7.79 13.48
N THR A 49 12.70 -7.55 13.00
CA THR A 49 13.10 -6.22 12.59
C THR A 49 12.21 -5.82 11.43
N ILE A 50 11.39 -4.80 11.66
CA ILE A 50 10.56 -4.23 10.62
C ILE A 50 11.49 -3.51 9.67
N PHE A 51 11.49 -3.92 8.43
CA PHE A 51 12.26 -3.29 7.38
C PHE A 51 11.29 -2.73 6.35
N ILE A 52 11.23 -1.40 6.27
CA ILE A 52 10.41 -0.68 5.30
C ILE A 52 11.28 -0.37 4.10
N GLN A 53 10.90 -0.88 2.94
CA GLN A 53 11.53 -0.52 1.67
C GLN A 53 10.84 0.71 1.09
N THR A 54 11.57 1.51 0.32
CA THR A 54 11.01 2.59 -0.49
C THR A 54 11.28 2.34 -1.95
N GLN A 55 10.30 2.63 -2.77
CA GLN A 55 10.37 2.56 -4.22
C GLN A 55 9.94 3.91 -4.80
N ASP A 56 10.73 4.41 -5.73
CA ASP A 56 10.37 5.62 -6.47
C ASP A 56 9.20 5.31 -7.39
N THR A 57 8.33 6.29 -7.57
CA THR A 57 7.19 6.21 -8.49
C THR A 57 7.47 7.11 -9.72
N PRO A 58 6.75 6.94 -10.83
CA PRO A 58 6.83 7.86 -11.96
C PRO A 58 6.48 9.31 -11.60
N ASN A 59 5.72 9.49 -10.53
CA ASN A 59 5.40 10.79 -9.96
C ASN A 59 6.49 11.22 -8.98
N VAL A 60 7.25 12.28 -9.30
CA VAL A 60 8.34 12.81 -8.47
C VAL A 60 7.89 13.29 -7.07
N ASP A 61 6.61 13.61 -6.94
CA ASP A 61 5.99 14.05 -5.68
C ASP A 61 5.38 12.89 -4.88
N ALA A 62 5.44 11.65 -5.38
CA ALA A 62 4.96 10.48 -4.69
C ALA A 62 6.08 9.47 -4.41
N LEU A 63 6.02 8.80 -3.27
CA LEU A 63 6.96 7.75 -2.87
C LEU A 63 6.19 6.57 -2.28
N LYS A 64 6.54 5.37 -2.74
CA LYS A 64 5.93 4.11 -2.30
C LYS A 64 6.76 3.51 -1.15
N PHE A 65 6.10 3.19 -0.04
CA PHE A 65 6.66 2.53 1.13
C PHE A 65 6.10 1.11 1.23
N ILE A 66 6.96 0.13 1.39
CA ILE A 66 6.61 -1.28 1.48
C ILE A 66 7.05 -1.78 2.87
N PRO A 67 6.12 -1.89 3.83
CA PRO A 67 6.44 -2.24 5.21
C PRO A 67 6.66 -3.74 5.43
N ASN A 68 6.61 -4.60 4.39
CA ASN A 68 6.63 -6.06 4.48
C ASN A 68 5.54 -6.62 5.43
N HIS A 69 4.43 -5.91 5.51
CA HIS A 69 3.26 -6.25 6.30
C HIS A 69 2.01 -5.86 5.50
N PRO A 70 0.93 -6.67 5.52
CA PRO A 70 -0.31 -6.27 4.88
C PRO A 70 -0.79 -4.93 5.43
N VAL A 71 -1.10 -3.99 4.53
CA VAL A 71 -1.60 -2.66 4.88
C VAL A 71 -3.11 -2.68 4.98
N LEU A 72 -3.76 -3.32 4.02
CA LEU A 72 -5.20 -3.55 4.06
C LEU A 72 -5.50 -4.88 4.74
N PRO A 73 -6.56 -4.97 5.55
CA PRO A 73 -7.00 -6.23 6.13
C PRO A 73 -7.48 -7.20 5.01
N PRO A 74 -7.39 -8.53 5.23
CA PRO A 74 -7.78 -9.51 4.22
C PRO A 74 -9.27 -9.46 3.85
N ASP A 75 -10.10 -8.94 4.75
CA ASP A 75 -11.55 -8.78 4.53
C ASP A 75 -11.90 -7.40 3.95
N PHE A 76 -10.90 -6.65 3.48
CA PHE A 76 -11.14 -5.34 2.90
C PHE A 76 -11.89 -5.50 1.57
N PRO A 77 -13.04 -4.81 1.38
CA PRO A 77 -13.91 -5.04 0.23
C PRO A 77 -13.37 -4.50 -1.09
N GLY A 78 -12.40 -3.58 -1.03
CA GLY A 78 -11.77 -2.96 -2.20
C GLY A 78 -10.32 -3.41 -2.38
N SER A 79 -9.69 -2.95 -3.44
CA SER A 79 -8.26 -3.16 -3.71
C SER A 79 -7.37 -2.10 -3.08
N SER A 80 -7.92 -0.93 -2.76
CA SER A 80 -7.17 0.24 -2.31
C SER A 80 -8.07 1.25 -1.60
N VAL A 81 -7.46 2.18 -0.86
CA VAL A 81 -8.14 3.33 -0.26
C VAL A 81 -7.24 4.57 -0.31
N GLU A 82 -7.83 5.71 -0.61
CA GLU A 82 -7.13 6.99 -0.71
C GLU A 82 -7.69 8.02 0.28
N TYR A 83 -6.78 8.75 0.92
CA TYR A 83 -7.10 9.83 1.85
C TYR A 83 -6.46 11.12 1.37
N THR A 84 -7.31 12.08 1.00
CA THR A 84 -6.89 13.41 0.49
C THR A 84 -7.13 14.53 1.50
N SER A 85 -7.84 14.23 2.57
CA SER A 85 -8.13 15.20 3.62
C SER A 85 -8.11 14.57 5.01
N PRO A 86 -7.77 15.33 6.07
CA PRO A 86 -7.82 14.82 7.44
C PRO A 86 -9.22 14.34 7.85
N ARG A 87 -10.27 14.88 7.25
CA ARG A 87 -11.65 14.47 7.54
C ARG A 87 -11.94 13.06 7.03
N SER A 88 -11.42 12.70 5.84
CA SER A 88 -11.62 11.37 5.26
C SER A 88 -10.96 10.26 6.09
N THR A 89 -9.95 10.57 6.89
CA THR A 89 -9.27 9.57 7.75
C THR A 89 -10.07 9.15 8.98
N LEU A 90 -11.04 9.97 9.39
CA LEU A 90 -11.88 9.73 10.57
C LEU A 90 -13.28 9.27 10.19
N ALA A 91 -13.69 9.55 8.95
CA ALA A 91 -15.04 9.24 8.49
C ALA A 91 -15.16 7.77 8.07
N PRO A 92 -16.34 7.13 8.34
CA PRO A 92 -16.63 5.85 7.71
C PRO A 92 -16.68 6.02 6.18
N PRO A 93 -16.45 4.97 5.38
CA PRO A 93 -16.43 3.56 5.80
C PRO A 93 -15.07 3.04 6.31
N HIS A 94 -13.96 3.74 6.08
CA HIS A 94 -12.61 3.23 6.31
C HIS A 94 -11.76 4.20 7.15
N PRO A 95 -12.04 4.41 8.45
CA PRO A 95 -11.20 5.25 9.28
C PRO A 95 -9.81 4.65 9.45
N SER A 96 -8.78 5.51 9.40
CA SER A 96 -7.39 5.12 9.56
C SER A 96 -6.63 6.09 10.47
N PRO A 97 -6.27 5.65 11.68
CA PRO A 97 -5.45 6.44 12.59
C PRO A 97 -4.07 6.78 12.00
N LEU A 98 -3.46 5.83 11.29
CA LEU A 98 -2.17 6.04 10.64
C LEU A 98 -2.28 7.10 9.53
N ALA A 99 -3.32 7.05 8.68
CA ALA A 99 -3.51 8.05 7.63
C ALA A 99 -3.70 9.46 8.22
N ALA A 100 -4.41 9.58 9.35
CA ALA A 100 -4.58 10.85 10.05
C ALA A 100 -3.24 11.44 10.52
N ARG A 101 -2.36 10.59 11.04
CA ARG A 101 -1.01 10.99 11.49
C ARG A 101 -0.11 11.34 10.31
N LEU A 102 -0.15 10.56 9.23
CA LEU A 102 0.63 10.81 8.02
C LEU A 102 0.21 12.10 7.31
N LEU A 103 -1.10 12.39 7.21
CA LEU A 103 -1.59 13.68 6.69
C LEU A 103 -1.31 14.86 7.62
N GLY A 104 -0.97 14.61 8.89
CA GLY A 104 -0.50 15.63 9.83
C GLY A 104 0.96 16.03 9.62
N VAL A 105 1.72 15.31 8.82
CA VAL A 105 3.11 15.65 8.49
C VAL A 105 3.14 16.83 7.53
N ASP A 106 3.93 17.85 7.85
CA ASP A 106 4.05 19.04 7.02
C ASP A 106 4.53 18.68 5.61
N GLY A 107 3.77 19.12 4.61
CA GLY A 107 4.06 18.90 3.22
C GLY A 107 3.50 17.61 2.62
N VAL A 108 2.76 16.78 3.37
CA VAL A 108 2.01 15.65 2.82
C VAL A 108 0.66 16.13 2.30
N SER A 109 0.31 15.76 1.07
CA SER A 109 -0.94 16.15 0.40
C SER A 109 -1.96 15.02 0.35
N SER A 110 -1.53 13.78 0.14
CA SER A 110 -2.42 12.62 0.09
C SER A 110 -1.71 11.34 0.50
N ILE A 111 -2.50 10.38 1.00
CA ILE A 111 -2.06 9.05 1.38
C ILE A 111 -2.89 8.03 0.61
N PHE A 112 -2.22 7.07 0.04
CA PHE A 112 -2.85 5.98 -0.68
C PHE A 112 -2.40 4.64 -0.10
N TYR A 113 -3.32 3.76 0.21
CA TYR A 113 -3.07 2.41 0.70
C TYR A 113 -3.43 1.39 -0.36
N GLY A 114 -2.44 0.62 -0.76
CA GLY A 114 -2.63 -0.63 -1.50
C GLY A 114 -2.63 -1.84 -0.57
N PRO A 115 -2.66 -3.06 -1.12
CA PRO A 115 -2.72 -4.29 -0.32
C PRO A 115 -1.56 -4.44 0.66
N ASP A 116 -0.34 -4.13 0.23
CA ASP A 116 0.92 -4.34 0.95
C ASP A 116 1.86 -3.13 0.92
N PHE A 117 1.38 -1.98 0.43
CA PHE A 117 2.16 -0.76 0.32
C PHE A 117 1.37 0.50 0.70
N ILE A 118 2.12 1.53 1.01
CA ILE A 118 1.62 2.87 1.32
C ILE A 118 2.29 3.85 0.37
N THR A 119 1.53 4.59 -0.42
CA THR A 119 2.06 5.69 -1.22
C THR A 119 1.74 7.01 -0.54
N VAL A 120 2.77 7.80 -0.33
CA VAL A 120 2.67 9.14 0.23
C VAL A 120 2.97 10.14 -0.87
N THR A 121 2.06 11.07 -1.09
CA THR A 121 2.24 12.18 -2.02
C THR A 121 2.47 13.45 -1.24
N LYS A 122 3.52 14.18 -1.58
CA LYS A 122 3.86 15.48 -0.98
C LYS A 122 3.41 16.64 -1.84
N VAL A 123 3.37 17.81 -1.27
CA VAL A 123 3.23 19.07 -2.01
C VAL A 123 4.53 19.35 -2.78
N SER A 124 4.43 19.84 -4.01
CA SER A 124 5.57 19.94 -4.94
C SER A 124 6.74 20.79 -4.44
N ASP A 125 6.50 21.78 -3.61
CA ASP A 125 7.50 22.68 -3.03
C ASP A 125 8.20 22.12 -1.78
N THR A 126 7.75 20.98 -1.26
CA THR A 126 8.32 20.33 -0.07
C THR A 126 9.44 19.35 -0.46
N ASN A 127 10.48 19.23 0.37
CA ASN A 127 11.59 18.31 0.13
C ASN A 127 11.41 16.98 0.85
N TRP A 128 11.61 15.87 0.14
CA TRP A 128 11.59 14.51 0.69
C TRP A 128 12.54 14.29 1.87
N ALA A 129 13.63 15.05 1.96
CA ALA A 129 14.57 14.95 3.08
C ALA A 129 13.94 15.26 4.45
N HIS A 130 12.88 16.05 4.47
CA HIS A 130 12.12 16.40 5.69
C HIS A 130 10.98 15.41 5.93
N VAL A 131 10.20 15.09 4.92
CA VAL A 131 9.00 14.25 5.02
C VAL A 131 9.34 12.78 5.27
N LYS A 132 10.34 12.25 4.54
CA LYS A 132 10.67 10.82 4.53
C LYS A 132 10.99 10.23 5.92
N PRO A 133 11.85 10.86 6.78
CA PRO A 133 12.16 10.32 8.11
C PRO A 133 10.94 10.25 9.02
N GLU A 134 10.05 11.24 8.97
CA GLU A 134 8.85 11.29 9.79
C GLU A 134 7.85 10.23 9.37
N VAL A 135 7.61 10.08 8.06
CA VAL A 135 6.78 9.01 7.49
C VAL A 135 7.30 7.63 7.90
N PHE A 136 8.62 7.38 7.80
CA PHE A 136 9.24 6.12 8.25
C PHE A 136 8.96 5.84 9.73
N SER A 137 9.11 6.85 10.58
CA SER A 137 8.87 6.72 12.02
C SER A 137 7.41 6.33 12.30
N LEU A 138 6.46 7.00 11.66
CA LEU A 138 5.03 6.75 11.84
C LEU A 138 4.61 5.36 11.36
N ILE A 139 5.09 4.94 10.18
CA ILE A 139 4.78 3.60 9.64
C ILE A 139 5.42 2.53 10.53
N THR A 140 6.69 2.71 10.95
CA THR A 140 7.37 1.76 11.83
C THR A 140 6.64 1.60 13.15
N GLU A 141 6.18 2.71 13.74
CA GLU A 141 5.42 2.69 15.00
C GLU A 141 4.10 1.94 14.82
N ALA A 142 3.33 2.25 13.77
CA ALA A 142 2.04 1.60 13.50
C ALA A 142 2.20 0.08 13.29
N VAL A 143 3.18 -0.35 12.49
CA VAL A 143 3.43 -1.77 12.25
C VAL A 143 3.98 -2.47 13.49
N SER A 144 4.82 -1.78 14.29
CA SER A 144 5.38 -2.35 15.54
C SER A 144 4.33 -2.50 16.63
N SER A 145 3.38 -1.58 16.71
CA SER A 145 2.30 -1.65 17.70
C SER A 145 1.29 -2.75 17.40
N GLY A 146 1.27 -3.27 16.17
CA GLY A 146 0.25 -4.22 15.71
C GLY A 146 -1.14 -3.57 15.60
N GLU A 147 -1.19 -2.26 15.55
CA GLU A 147 -2.43 -1.51 15.37
C GLU A 147 -3.00 -1.76 13.96
N GLN A 148 -4.30 -1.90 13.87
CA GLN A 148 -4.96 -2.03 12.59
C GLN A 148 -4.82 -0.72 11.80
N ILE A 149 -4.18 -0.79 10.62
CA ILE A 149 -3.89 0.39 9.80
C ILE A 149 -5.17 1.02 9.26
N VAL A 150 -6.11 0.16 8.82
CA VAL A 150 -7.42 0.59 8.32
C VAL A 150 -8.50 -0.17 9.08
N ALA A 151 -9.40 0.54 9.73
CA ALA A 151 -10.57 -0.07 10.34
C ALA A 151 -11.68 -0.18 9.29
N THR A 152 -12.22 -1.37 9.13
CA THR A 152 -13.46 -1.58 8.38
C THR A 152 -14.62 -1.41 9.34
N SER A 153 -15.45 -0.38 9.14
CA SER A 153 -16.71 -0.30 9.85
C SER A 153 -17.59 -1.44 9.36
N GLU A 154 -17.82 -2.44 10.21
CA GLU A 154 -18.86 -3.44 9.95
C GLU A 154 -20.16 -2.70 9.63
N LYS A 155 -20.89 -3.18 8.62
CA LYS A 155 -22.24 -2.70 8.34
C LYS A 155 -22.98 -2.69 9.68
N GLY A 156 -23.35 -1.50 10.16
CA GLY A 156 -24.20 -1.40 11.33
C GLY A 156 -25.38 -2.36 11.16
N ALA A 157 -25.79 -3.04 12.22
CA ALA A 157 -26.86 -4.04 12.21
C ALA A 157 -28.19 -3.53 11.59
N ASP A 158 -28.27 -2.24 11.30
CA ASP A 158 -29.44 -1.56 10.72
C ASP A 158 -29.36 -1.33 9.19
N GLY A 159 -28.32 -1.81 8.50
CA GLY A 159 -28.23 -1.72 7.04
C GLY A 159 -28.12 -0.31 6.43
N GLN A 160 -27.91 0.72 7.26
CA GLN A 160 -27.87 2.14 6.87
C GLN A 160 -26.46 2.75 6.89
N GLY A 161 -25.40 1.94 6.77
CA GLY A 161 -24.05 2.44 6.55
C GLY A 161 -23.86 2.97 5.12
N PRO A 162 -22.95 3.92 4.87
CA PRO A 162 -22.61 4.30 3.52
C PRO A 162 -22.19 3.06 2.71
N PRO A 163 -22.51 3.00 1.41
CA PRO A 163 -22.14 1.85 0.59
C PRO A 163 -20.62 1.66 0.67
N VAL A 164 -20.20 0.51 1.13
CA VAL A 164 -18.81 0.10 1.09
C VAL A 164 -18.45 -0.05 -0.38
N ALA A 165 -17.48 0.71 -0.86
CA ALA A 165 -17.05 0.65 -2.24
C ALA A 165 -16.44 -0.75 -2.48
N GLU A 166 -17.22 -1.60 -3.16
CA GLU A 166 -16.71 -2.89 -3.65
C GLU A 166 -15.66 -2.65 -4.73
N ASP A 167 -14.75 -3.61 -4.93
CA ASP A 167 -13.79 -3.52 -6.02
C ASP A 167 -14.55 -3.49 -7.37
N SER A 168 -14.34 -2.40 -8.10
CA SER A 168 -15.03 -2.14 -9.37
C SER A 168 -14.64 -3.09 -10.50
N LEU A 169 -13.51 -3.80 -10.37
CA LEU A 169 -13.02 -4.77 -11.34
C LEU A 169 -13.55 -6.19 -11.09
N VAL A 170 -14.25 -6.43 -9.99
CA VAL A 170 -14.94 -7.72 -9.78
C VAL A 170 -16.00 -7.90 -10.86
N ILE A 171 -15.90 -9.04 -11.57
CA ILE A 171 -16.88 -9.41 -12.59
C ILE A 171 -18.17 -9.83 -11.88
N LYS A 172 -19.29 -9.26 -12.30
CA LYS A 172 -20.63 -9.57 -11.77
C LYS A 172 -21.40 -10.40 -12.78
N ASP A 173 -22.35 -11.18 -12.31
CA ASP A 173 -23.20 -12.05 -13.17
C ASP A 173 -24.09 -11.25 -14.16
N ASP A 174 -24.29 -9.97 -13.91
CA ASP A 174 -25.04 -9.04 -14.75
C ASP A 174 -24.18 -8.22 -15.71
N ASP A 175 -22.86 -8.41 -15.68
CA ASP A 175 -21.94 -7.74 -16.61
C ASP A 175 -22.11 -8.32 -18.03
N ASP A 176 -22.11 -7.43 -19.02
CA ASP A 176 -22.06 -7.83 -20.42
C ASP A 176 -20.69 -8.49 -20.74
N GLU A 177 -20.65 -9.39 -21.72
CA GLU A 177 -19.41 -10.13 -22.10
C GLU A 177 -18.23 -9.18 -22.36
N VAL A 178 -18.48 -8.06 -23.04
CA VAL A 178 -17.47 -7.02 -23.32
C VAL A 178 -16.97 -6.37 -22.03
N VAL A 179 -17.88 -6.07 -21.12
CA VAL A 179 -17.54 -5.47 -19.81
C VAL A 179 -16.73 -6.45 -18.96
N ALA A 180 -17.10 -7.73 -18.96
CA ALA A 180 -16.36 -8.76 -18.25
C ALA A 180 -14.91 -8.90 -18.77
N MET A 181 -14.72 -8.90 -20.11
CA MET A 181 -13.39 -8.92 -20.72
C MET A 181 -12.57 -7.66 -20.39
N ILE A 182 -13.19 -6.48 -20.38
CA ILE A 182 -12.52 -5.22 -19.99
C ILE A 182 -12.03 -5.33 -18.55
N LYS A 183 -12.89 -5.74 -17.61
CA LYS A 183 -12.55 -5.88 -16.20
C LYS A 183 -11.44 -6.91 -15.99
N GLU A 184 -11.50 -8.06 -16.66
CA GLU A 184 -10.45 -9.09 -16.58
C GLU A 184 -9.09 -8.59 -17.06
N LEU A 185 -9.04 -7.89 -18.20
CA LEU A 185 -7.79 -7.32 -18.72
C LEU A 185 -7.25 -6.22 -17.81
N LEU A 186 -8.12 -5.38 -17.28
CA LEU A 186 -7.72 -4.33 -16.33
C LEU A 186 -7.15 -4.95 -15.05
N ASP A 187 -7.78 -5.97 -14.50
CA ASP A 187 -7.33 -6.61 -13.26
C ASP A 187 -6.04 -7.42 -13.44
N THR A 188 -5.94 -8.21 -14.52
CA THR A 188 -4.81 -9.14 -14.71
C THR A 188 -3.58 -8.51 -15.34
N ARG A 189 -3.73 -7.44 -16.13
CA ARG A 189 -2.64 -6.85 -16.91
C ARG A 189 -2.29 -5.43 -16.50
N VAL A 190 -3.31 -4.62 -16.23
CA VAL A 190 -3.12 -3.18 -15.97
C VAL A 190 -2.87 -2.91 -14.49
N ARG A 191 -3.72 -3.44 -13.62
CA ARG A 191 -3.65 -3.20 -12.17
C ARG A 191 -2.29 -3.51 -11.57
N PRO A 192 -1.61 -4.65 -11.87
CA PRO A 192 -0.31 -4.93 -11.30
C PRO A 192 0.74 -3.87 -11.64
N ALA A 193 0.76 -3.38 -12.87
CA ALA A 193 1.69 -2.33 -13.29
C ALA A 193 1.41 -0.99 -12.59
N ILE A 194 0.13 -0.64 -12.43
CA ILE A 194 -0.28 0.59 -11.74
C ILE A 194 0.03 0.50 -10.25
N GLN A 195 -0.13 -0.66 -9.63
CA GLN A 195 0.23 -0.89 -8.22
C GLN A 195 1.75 -0.86 -8.02
N ASP A 196 2.53 -1.34 -8.99
CA ASP A 196 3.99 -1.18 -8.96
C ASP A 196 4.40 0.29 -8.98
N ASP A 197 3.67 1.13 -9.70
CA ASP A 197 3.84 2.58 -9.75
C ASP A 197 3.22 3.33 -8.55
N GLY A 198 2.67 2.60 -7.57
CA GLY A 198 2.13 3.16 -6.32
C GLY A 198 0.73 3.75 -6.43
N GLY A 199 -0.05 3.34 -7.41
CA GLY A 199 -1.44 3.72 -7.60
C GLY A 199 -2.39 2.53 -7.72
N ASP A 200 -3.60 2.79 -8.19
CA ASP A 200 -4.61 1.79 -8.55
C ASP A 200 -5.55 2.34 -9.62
N ILE A 201 -6.35 1.45 -10.20
CA ILE A 201 -7.32 1.77 -11.24
C ILE A 201 -8.70 1.31 -10.82
N GLU A 202 -9.69 2.13 -11.12
CA GLU A 202 -11.10 1.86 -10.85
C GLU A 202 -11.91 1.95 -12.15
N TYR A 203 -12.71 0.93 -12.43
CA TYR A 203 -13.61 0.91 -13.56
C TYR A 203 -14.90 1.66 -13.22
N ARG A 204 -15.31 2.61 -14.06
CA ARG A 204 -16.49 3.46 -13.88
C ARG A 204 -17.60 3.19 -14.89
N GLY A 205 -17.31 2.50 -15.98
CA GLY A 205 -18.30 2.12 -16.97
C GLY A 205 -17.76 1.96 -18.38
N PHE A 206 -18.65 1.50 -19.27
CA PHE A 206 -18.40 1.39 -20.70
C PHE A 206 -19.60 1.93 -21.46
N ARG A 207 -19.39 2.88 -22.37
CA ARG A 207 -20.45 3.50 -23.16
C ARG A 207 -19.95 3.83 -24.55
N ASP A 208 -20.69 3.42 -25.60
CA ASP A 208 -20.42 3.76 -27.00
C ASP A 208 -18.99 3.45 -27.51
N GLY A 209 -18.35 2.47 -26.88
CA GLY A 209 -16.96 2.10 -27.15
C GLY A 209 -15.93 2.87 -26.31
N VAL A 210 -16.37 3.73 -25.39
CA VAL A 210 -15.50 4.46 -24.47
C VAL A 210 -15.48 3.78 -23.12
N VAL A 211 -14.30 3.40 -22.64
CA VAL A 211 -14.08 2.86 -21.29
C VAL A 211 -13.81 4.00 -20.34
N LEU A 212 -14.61 4.12 -19.30
CA LEU A 212 -14.47 5.14 -18.26
C LEU A 212 -13.65 4.57 -17.10
N LEU A 213 -12.52 5.18 -16.82
CA LEU A 213 -11.57 4.75 -15.78
C LEU A 213 -11.27 5.90 -14.82
N LYS A 214 -11.04 5.56 -13.56
CA LYS A 214 -10.50 6.48 -12.57
C LYS A 214 -9.15 5.98 -12.10
N LEU A 215 -8.15 6.86 -12.13
CA LEU A 215 -6.81 6.61 -11.59
C LEU A 215 -6.73 7.12 -10.15
N ARG A 216 -6.05 6.36 -9.27
CA ARG A 216 -5.87 6.67 -7.86
C ARG A 216 -4.39 6.66 -7.47
N GLY A 217 -4.08 7.27 -6.32
CA GLY A 217 -2.72 7.29 -5.75
C GLY A 217 -1.73 8.09 -6.60
N ALA A 218 -0.50 7.60 -6.76
CA ALA A 218 0.57 8.30 -7.49
C ALA A 218 0.21 8.62 -8.94
N CYS A 219 -0.64 7.81 -9.57
CA CYS A 219 -1.02 7.95 -10.97
C CYS A 219 -2.02 9.08 -11.22
N ARG A 220 -2.68 9.61 -10.18
CA ARG A 220 -3.69 10.66 -10.31
C ARG A 220 -3.08 12.03 -10.59
N THR A 221 -1.97 12.37 -9.96
CA THR A 221 -1.41 13.73 -9.90
C THR A 221 -0.26 13.99 -10.88
N CYS A 222 0.06 13.05 -11.77
CA CYS A 222 1.18 13.16 -12.69
C CYS A 222 0.70 13.35 -14.13
N ASP A 223 0.66 14.58 -14.63
CA ASP A 223 0.18 14.91 -15.98
C ASP A 223 0.90 14.14 -17.10
N SER A 224 2.21 13.95 -16.99
CA SER A 224 3.00 13.24 -18.00
C SER A 224 2.79 11.72 -17.97
N SER A 225 2.63 11.12 -16.79
CA SER A 225 2.37 9.69 -16.67
C SER A 225 0.91 9.34 -16.96
N THR A 226 -0.06 10.21 -16.67
CA THR A 226 -1.47 9.97 -17.00
C THR A 226 -1.68 9.81 -18.50
N VAL A 227 -1.05 10.64 -19.33
CA VAL A 227 -1.15 10.53 -20.80
C VAL A 227 -0.50 9.24 -21.30
N THR A 228 0.69 8.92 -20.82
CA THR A 228 1.41 7.70 -21.24
C THR A 228 0.67 6.45 -20.79
N LEU A 229 0.20 6.43 -19.54
CA LEU A 229 -0.56 5.32 -18.98
C LEU A 229 -1.88 5.14 -19.71
N LYS A 230 -2.63 6.23 -19.95
CA LYS A 230 -3.88 6.21 -20.70
C LYS A 230 -3.68 5.61 -22.09
N ASN A 231 -2.70 6.09 -22.84
CA ASN A 231 -2.39 5.59 -24.20
C ASN A 231 -1.96 4.11 -24.18
N GLY A 232 -1.23 3.68 -23.15
CA GLY A 232 -0.80 2.30 -22.98
C GLY A 232 -2.00 1.38 -22.72
N ILE A 233 -2.89 1.76 -21.82
CA ILE A 233 -4.11 1.01 -21.50
C ILE A 233 -5.05 0.99 -22.71
N GLU A 234 -5.24 2.14 -23.38
CA GLU A 234 -6.08 2.24 -24.56
C GLU A 234 -5.60 1.31 -25.69
N SER A 235 -4.30 1.36 -26.00
CA SER A 235 -3.72 0.50 -27.04
C SER A 235 -3.87 -0.98 -26.72
N MET A 236 -3.73 -1.34 -25.45
CA MET A 236 -3.89 -2.72 -25.00
C MET A 236 -5.35 -3.17 -25.08
N LEU A 237 -6.30 -2.39 -24.57
CA LEU A 237 -7.73 -2.76 -24.63
C LEU A 237 -8.22 -2.85 -26.07
N MET A 238 -7.87 -1.89 -26.94
CA MET A 238 -8.22 -1.92 -28.35
C MET A 238 -7.61 -3.10 -29.12
N HIS A 239 -6.48 -3.63 -28.64
CA HIS A 239 -5.87 -4.81 -29.24
C HIS A 239 -6.62 -6.10 -28.97
N TYR A 240 -7.22 -6.23 -27.77
CA TYR A 240 -7.92 -7.45 -27.35
C TYR A 240 -9.43 -7.37 -27.53
N ILE A 241 -10.02 -6.19 -27.56
CA ILE A 241 -11.48 -5.96 -27.57
C ILE A 241 -11.79 -4.98 -28.71
N GLU A 242 -12.43 -5.48 -29.77
CA GLU A 242 -12.75 -4.69 -30.98
C GLU A 242 -13.79 -3.58 -30.70
N GLU A 243 -14.63 -3.74 -29.69
CA GLU A 243 -15.66 -2.79 -29.32
C GLU A 243 -15.10 -1.56 -28.61
N VAL A 244 -13.89 -1.62 -28.06
CA VAL A 244 -13.23 -0.51 -27.38
C VAL A 244 -12.59 0.41 -28.41
N LYS A 245 -12.97 1.69 -28.38
CA LYS A 245 -12.47 2.74 -29.28
C LYS A 245 -11.55 3.74 -28.59
N SER A 246 -11.81 4.00 -27.32
CA SER A 246 -11.02 4.96 -26.54
C SER A 246 -11.20 4.75 -25.03
N ILE A 247 -10.35 5.42 -24.25
CA ILE A 247 -10.45 5.48 -22.80
C ILE A 247 -10.59 6.93 -22.38
N GLU A 248 -11.47 7.16 -21.40
CA GLU A 248 -11.64 8.46 -20.77
C GLU A 248 -11.41 8.34 -19.26
N GLN A 249 -10.63 9.27 -18.71
CA GLN A 249 -10.46 9.39 -17.27
C GLN A 249 -11.60 10.21 -16.68
N VAL A 250 -12.27 9.63 -15.68
CA VAL A 250 -13.34 10.28 -14.94
C VAL A 250 -12.81 10.73 -13.58
N LEU A 251 -13.19 11.92 -13.17
CA LEU A 251 -12.94 12.45 -11.82
C LEU A 251 -14.13 12.16 -10.93
N ASP A 252 -13.97 12.26 -9.62
CA ASP A 252 -15.11 12.25 -8.71
C ASP A 252 -15.89 13.55 -8.79
N GLU A 253 -17.19 13.51 -8.49
CA GLU A 253 -18.03 14.70 -8.47
C GLU A 253 -17.48 15.80 -7.55
N GLU A 254 -16.89 15.44 -6.42
CA GLU A 254 -16.22 16.38 -5.50
C GLU A 254 -14.99 17.03 -6.14
N GLU A 255 -14.21 16.28 -6.91
CA GLU A 255 -13.05 16.78 -7.63
C GLU A 255 -13.46 17.69 -8.79
N GLU A 256 -14.50 17.33 -9.52
CA GLU A 256 -15.05 18.17 -10.59
C GLU A 256 -15.57 19.50 -10.04
N ILE A 257 -16.28 19.48 -8.91
CA ILE A 257 -16.77 20.68 -8.24
C ILE A 257 -15.59 21.54 -7.79
N ALA A 258 -14.56 20.95 -7.17
CA ALA A 258 -13.37 21.67 -6.72
C ALA A 258 -12.62 22.34 -7.88
N ILE A 259 -12.45 21.65 -9.00
CA ILE A 259 -11.84 22.20 -10.23
C ILE A 259 -12.68 23.35 -10.79
N GLN A 260 -13.99 23.20 -10.84
CA GLN A 260 -14.88 24.25 -11.33
C GLN A 260 -14.87 25.49 -10.41
N GLU A 261 -14.84 25.30 -9.09
CA GLU A 261 -14.75 26.39 -8.13
C GLU A 261 -13.40 27.11 -8.22
N PHE A 262 -12.31 26.34 -8.38
CA PHE A 262 -10.99 26.90 -8.57
C PHE A 262 -10.89 27.71 -9.88
N ALA A 263 -11.39 27.18 -10.97
CA ALA A 263 -11.45 27.90 -12.25
C ALA A 263 -12.27 29.20 -12.17
N LYS A 264 -13.41 29.18 -11.46
CA LYS A 264 -14.21 30.38 -11.19
C LYS A 264 -13.45 31.38 -10.30
N PHE A 265 -12.66 30.91 -9.36
CA PHE A 265 -11.85 31.74 -8.50
C PHE A 265 -10.70 32.41 -9.28
N GLU A 266 -9.99 31.64 -10.11
CA GLU A 266 -8.95 32.17 -11.01
C GLU A 266 -9.52 33.23 -11.97
N GLU A 267 -10.67 32.96 -12.55
CA GLU A 267 -11.36 33.92 -13.43
C GLU A 267 -11.68 35.23 -12.70
N LYS A 268 -12.18 35.15 -11.46
CA LYS A 268 -12.43 36.32 -10.61
C LYS A 268 -11.14 37.07 -10.30
N LEU A 269 -10.04 36.35 -9.97
CA LEU A 269 -8.75 36.99 -9.73
C LEU A 269 -8.20 37.67 -10.98
N ARG A 270 -8.37 37.05 -12.15
CA ARG A 270 -7.96 37.62 -13.45
C ARG A 270 -8.76 38.90 -13.76
N GLN A 271 -10.06 38.90 -13.48
CA GLN A 271 -10.91 40.10 -13.63
C GLN A 271 -10.56 41.21 -12.66
N GLN A 272 -10.15 40.89 -11.41
CA GLN A 272 -9.79 41.90 -10.40
C GLN A 272 -8.39 42.49 -10.60
N LYS A 273 -7.41 41.72 -11.12
CA LYS A 273 -6.02 42.14 -11.25
C LYS A 273 -5.67 42.72 -12.64
N GLY A 274 -6.54 42.59 -13.64
CA GLY A 274 -6.27 43.01 -15.02
C GLY A 274 -5.30 42.03 -15.75
N PRO A 275 -5.17 42.10 -17.09
CA PRO A 275 -4.44 41.12 -17.89
C PRO A 275 -2.92 41.08 -17.66
N ASP A 276 -2.34 42.00 -16.87
CA ASP A 276 -0.89 42.18 -16.71
C ASP A 276 -0.29 41.57 -15.42
N ALA A 277 -1.09 40.88 -14.58
CA ALA A 277 -0.63 40.43 -13.25
C ALA A 277 0.01 39.04 -13.23
N THR A 278 0.10 38.31 -14.33
CA THR A 278 0.68 36.95 -14.40
C THR A 278 2.16 36.92 -14.81
N ALA A 279 2.82 38.06 -15.00
CA ALA A 279 4.19 38.11 -15.50
C ALA A 279 5.23 38.69 -14.51
N THR A 280 4.96 38.73 -13.22
CA THR A 280 5.95 39.30 -12.29
C THR A 280 6.00 38.54 -10.98
N THR A 281 6.76 37.46 -10.93
CA THR A 281 7.55 37.06 -9.76
C THR A 281 8.49 35.89 -10.09
N VAL A 282 9.45 36.11 -10.99
CA VAL A 282 10.75 35.48 -10.87
C VAL A 282 11.77 36.60 -10.82
N GLY A 283 12.36 36.76 -9.63
CA GLY A 283 13.24 37.86 -9.28
C GLY A 283 14.39 38.07 -10.26
N LYS A 284 14.41 39.28 -10.78
CA LYS A 284 15.59 39.88 -11.38
C LYS A 284 15.59 41.30 -10.86
N ASP A 285 16.17 41.49 -9.68
CA ASP A 285 16.68 42.79 -9.19
C ASP A 285 17.16 42.58 -7.75
N SER A 286 18.39 42.09 -7.60
CA SER A 286 19.18 42.31 -6.40
C SER A 286 20.64 41.87 -6.63
N LEU A 287 21.31 42.49 -7.61
CA LEU A 287 22.77 42.46 -7.71
C LEU A 287 23.26 43.74 -8.41
N ASP A 288 23.00 44.89 -7.80
CA ASP A 288 23.72 46.11 -8.13
C ASP A 288 23.72 47.05 -6.90
N TYR A 289 24.54 46.69 -5.90
CA TYR A 289 25.04 47.67 -4.93
C TYR A 289 26.31 47.13 -4.28
N ALA A 290 27.46 47.22 -4.96
CA ALA A 290 28.79 47.29 -4.38
C ALA A 290 29.75 47.87 -5.44
N ALA A 291 29.95 49.17 -5.45
CA ALA A 291 31.17 49.85 -5.87
C ALA A 291 31.55 50.83 -4.80
#